data_0dbf0da6c43dc7ad2b5e1817133301d6
#
_entry.id   0dbf0da6c43dc7ad2b5e1817133301d6
#
_cell.length_a   1.000
_cell.length_b   1.000
_cell.length_c   1.000
_cell.angle_alpha   90.00
_cell.angle_beta   90.00
_cell.angle_gamma   90.00
#
_symmetry.space_group_name_H-M   'P 1'
#
loop_
_entity.id
_entity.type
_entity.pdbx_description
1 polymer ?
#
loop_
_entity_poly.entity_id
_entity_poly.type
_entity_poly.pdbx_seq_one_letter_code
_entity_poly.pdbx_strand_id
1 'polypeptide(L)'
;MDKLALGRAGEEFACRYLVSKGYTVLHRNYRIGHLETDIICEDETRILFVEVKTRTDTGKPSRYGRPGAACDMKKRQNLTLCAEEYLRRNKPNKKPRIDVIEVYLRQMSGVCVLSDKGLHHIENAFF
;
A
#
# COMPACT_ATOMS: atom_id res chain seq x y z
N MET A 1 0.59 -15.59 -13.97
CA MET A 1 -0.34 -14.57 -13.43
C MET A 1 0.02 -13.23 -14.03
N ASP A 2 -0.95 -12.50 -14.52
CA ASP A 2 -0.68 -11.20 -15.10
C ASP A 2 -0.44 -10.13 -14.02
N LYS A 3 0.01 -8.97 -14.45
CA LYS A 3 0.39 -7.86 -13.58
C LYS A 3 -0.78 -7.35 -12.73
N LEU A 4 -1.97 -7.32 -13.34
CA LEU A 4 -3.17 -6.83 -12.66
C LEU A 4 -3.60 -7.81 -11.55
N ALA A 5 -3.60 -9.10 -11.85
CA ALA A 5 -3.95 -10.13 -10.87
C ALA A 5 -2.94 -10.16 -9.72
N LEU A 6 -1.65 -9.98 -10.02
CA LEU A 6 -0.60 -9.90 -9.01
C LEU A 6 -0.83 -8.70 -8.07
N GLY A 7 -1.14 -7.54 -8.65
CA GLY A 7 -1.43 -6.33 -7.86
C GLY A 7 -2.62 -6.51 -6.94
N ARG A 8 -3.69 -7.14 -7.43
CA ARG A 8 -4.87 -7.41 -6.61
C ARG A 8 -4.57 -8.36 -5.45
N ALA A 9 -3.75 -9.38 -5.70
CA ALA A 9 -3.33 -10.29 -4.64
C ALA A 9 -2.52 -9.56 -3.56
N GLY A 10 -1.59 -8.70 -3.97
CA GLY A 10 -0.80 -7.89 -3.04
C GLY A 10 -1.66 -6.96 -2.19
N GLU A 11 -2.63 -6.29 -2.80
CA GLU A 11 -3.55 -5.41 -2.07
C GLU A 11 -4.40 -6.20 -1.07
N GLU A 12 -4.82 -7.41 -1.41
CA GLU A 12 -5.58 -8.26 -0.49
C GLU A 12 -4.74 -8.63 0.73
N PHE A 13 -3.48 -9.05 0.53
CA PHE A 13 -2.58 -9.31 1.65
C PHE A 13 -2.36 -8.08 2.52
N ALA A 14 -2.17 -6.91 1.88
CA ALA A 14 -1.98 -5.66 2.62
C ALA A 14 -3.21 -5.30 3.44
N CYS A 15 -4.42 -5.46 2.89
CA CYS A 15 -5.66 -5.21 3.63
C CYS A 15 -5.79 -6.11 4.84
N ARG A 16 -5.55 -7.40 4.68
CA ARG A 16 -5.62 -8.36 5.79
C ARG A 16 -4.62 -8.02 6.88
N TYR A 17 -3.41 -7.65 6.48
CA TYR A 17 -2.38 -7.22 7.41
C TYR A 17 -2.84 -6.00 8.22
N LEU A 18 -3.36 -4.97 7.56
CA LEU A 18 -3.80 -3.74 8.21
C LEU A 18 -4.94 -4.02 9.20
N VAL A 19 -5.91 -4.85 8.81
CA VAL A 19 -7.00 -5.27 9.71
C VAL A 19 -6.44 -5.99 10.92
N SER A 20 -5.46 -6.87 10.73
CA SER A 20 -4.82 -7.59 11.84
C SER A 20 -4.11 -6.66 12.81
N LYS A 21 -3.71 -5.47 12.36
CA LYS A 21 -3.04 -4.45 13.18
C LYS A 21 -4.04 -3.48 13.84
N GLY A 22 -5.33 -3.70 13.65
CA GLY A 22 -6.36 -2.89 14.30
C GLY A 22 -6.91 -1.75 13.46
N TYR A 23 -6.53 -1.66 12.18
CA TYR A 23 -7.08 -0.63 11.30
C TYR A 23 -8.39 -1.08 10.67
N THR A 24 -9.28 -0.11 10.44
CA THR A 24 -10.50 -0.30 9.68
C THR A 24 -10.25 0.22 8.27
N VAL A 25 -10.46 -0.62 7.26
CA VAL A 25 -10.31 -0.22 5.86
C VAL A 25 -11.55 0.57 5.44
N LEU A 26 -11.35 1.82 5.03
CA LEU A 26 -12.43 2.71 4.59
C LEU A 26 -12.64 2.63 3.09
N HIS A 27 -11.56 2.62 2.33
CA HIS A 27 -11.62 2.60 0.86
C HIS A 27 -10.49 1.76 0.29
N ARG A 28 -10.77 1.13 -0.84
CA ARG A 28 -9.78 0.43 -1.66
C ARG A 28 -9.83 1.03 -3.06
N ASN A 29 -8.64 1.26 -3.65
CA ASN A 29 -8.53 1.84 -5.00
C ASN A 29 -9.31 3.16 -5.11
N TYR A 30 -9.06 4.04 -4.15
CA TYR A 30 -9.74 5.34 -4.08
C TYR A 30 -9.17 6.28 -5.13
N ARG A 31 -10.06 6.94 -5.89
CA ARG A 31 -9.65 7.85 -6.95
C ARG A 31 -10.33 9.21 -6.83
N ILE A 32 -9.53 10.25 -7.13
CA ILE A 32 -10.02 11.61 -7.32
C ILE A 32 -9.37 12.09 -8.62
N GLY A 33 -10.14 12.12 -9.72
CA GLY A 33 -9.60 12.41 -11.04
C GLY A 33 -8.51 11.39 -11.42
N HIS A 34 -7.29 11.87 -11.68
CA HIS A 34 -6.16 11.01 -12.00
C HIS A 34 -5.34 10.59 -10.76
N LEU A 35 -5.72 11.09 -9.60
CA LEU A 35 -5.05 10.76 -8.34
C LEU A 35 -5.66 9.50 -7.75
N GLU A 36 -4.82 8.64 -7.16
CA GLU A 36 -5.33 7.42 -6.54
C GLU A 36 -4.52 7.03 -5.31
N THR A 37 -5.17 6.28 -4.42
CA THR A 37 -4.56 5.68 -3.24
C THR A 37 -5.07 4.25 -3.15
N ASP A 38 -4.18 3.29 -2.96
CA ASP A 38 -4.56 1.87 -2.96
C ASP A 38 -5.47 1.51 -1.80
N ILE A 39 -5.15 1.99 -0.60
CA ILE A 39 -5.93 1.72 0.61
C ILE A 39 -5.99 2.97 1.47
N ILE A 40 -7.19 3.31 1.93
CA ILE A 40 -7.39 4.31 2.99
C ILE A 40 -7.95 3.56 4.19
N CYS A 41 -7.27 3.64 5.31
CA CYS A 41 -7.69 2.96 6.54
C CYS A 41 -7.47 3.87 7.76
N GLU A 42 -8.08 3.51 8.88
CA GLU A 42 -7.97 4.32 10.09
C GLU A 42 -8.02 3.47 11.35
N ASP A 43 -7.42 4.00 12.41
CA ASP A 43 -7.66 3.56 13.78
C ASP A 43 -8.31 4.71 14.56
N GLU A 44 -8.27 4.69 15.89
CA GLU A 44 -8.91 5.71 16.73
C GLU A 44 -8.27 7.10 16.56
N THR A 45 -6.97 7.16 16.25
CA THR A 45 -6.22 8.42 16.26
C THR A 45 -5.64 8.83 14.92
N ARG A 46 -5.49 7.89 13.98
CA ARG A 46 -4.80 8.12 12.71
C ARG A 46 -5.63 7.68 11.51
N ILE A 47 -5.42 8.39 10.40
CA ILE A 47 -5.91 7.96 9.10
C ILE A 47 -4.70 7.76 8.19
N LEU A 48 -4.64 6.60 7.55
CA LEU A 48 -3.51 6.16 6.73
C LEU A 48 -3.89 6.14 5.26
N PHE A 49 -3.01 6.70 4.44
CA PHE A 49 -3.09 6.60 2.98
C PHE A 49 -1.96 5.69 2.54
N VAL A 50 -2.31 4.51 2.04
CA VAL A 50 -1.36 3.41 1.84
C VAL A 50 -1.18 3.11 0.38
N GLU A 51 0.08 3.12 -0.06
CA GLU A 51 0.49 2.63 -1.38
C GLU A 51 1.00 1.21 -1.23
N VAL A 52 0.48 0.31 -2.05
CA VAL A 52 0.90 -1.10 -2.03
C VAL A 52 1.81 -1.37 -3.22
N LYS A 53 3.00 -1.87 -2.94
CA LYS A 53 3.97 -2.30 -3.94
C LYS A 53 4.08 -3.82 -3.91
N THR A 54 3.56 -4.47 -4.94
CA THR A 54 3.60 -5.92 -5.05
C THR A 54 4.80 -6.34 -5.88
N ARG A 55 5.58 -7.27 -5.34
CA ARG A 55 6.80 -7.79 -5.97
C ARG A 55 6.69 -9.30 -6.09
N THR A 56 7.22 -9.85 -7.18
CA THR A 56 7.39 -11.29 -7.31
C THR A 56 8.73 -11.67 -6.69
N ASP A 57 8.72 -12.62 -5.77
CA ASP A 57 9.95 -13.16 -5.20
C ASP A 57 10.51 -14.23 -6.13
N THR A 58 11.62 -13.92 -6.76
CA THR A 58 12.31 -14.85 -7.68
C THR A 58 13.44 -15.61 -7.00
N GLY A 59 13.63 -15.39 -5.69
CA GLY A 59 14.75 -15.96 -4.95
C GLY A 59 16.07 -15.23 -5.16
N LYS A 60 16.06 -14.13 -5.94
CA LYS A 60 17.25 -13.31 -6.22
C LYS A 60 17.19 -12.03 -5.39
N PRO A 61 18.34 -11.37 -5.16
CA PRO A 61 18.34 -10.05 -4.52
C PRO A 61 17.48 -9.06 -5.29
N SER A 62 16.84 -8.13 -4.56
CA SER A 62 16.00 -7.13 -5.16
C SER A 62 16.81 -6.17 -6.03
N ARG A 63 16.29 -5.87 -7.24
CA ARG A 63 16.87 -4.86 -8.12
C ARG A 63 16.68 -3.44 -7.59
N TYR A 64 15.72 -3.25 -6.70
CA TYR A 64 15.27 -1.94 -6.27
C TYR A 64 15.86 -1.52 -4.92
N GLY A 65 16.83 -2.28 -4.43
CA GLY A 65 17.45 -2.00 -3.14
C GLY A 65 16.52 -2.32 -1.97
N ARG A 66 16.56 -1.48 -0.95
CA ARG A 66 15.75 -1.69 0.27
C ARG A 66 14.29 -1.36 0.05
N PRO A 67 13.39 -1.84 0.92
CA PRO A 67 11.97 -1.54 0.87
C PRO A 67 11.69 -0.03 0.80
N GLY A 68 10.70 0.35 0.00
CA GLY A 68 10.29 1.74 -0.18
C GLY A 68 11.07 2.50 -1.24
N ALA A 69 12.20 1.97 -1.72
CA ALA A 69 13.07 2.69 -2.67
C ALA A 69 12.45 2.89 -4.06
N ALA A 70 11.43 2.10 -4.41
CA ALA A 70 10.82 2.12 -5.74
C ALA A 70 9.72 3.17 -5.92
N CYS A 71 9.39 3.94 -4.88
CA CYS A 71 8.34 4.95 -4.97
C CYS A 71 8.96 6.26 -5.46
N ASP A 72 8.70 6.62 -6.73
CA ASP A 72 9.30 7.80 -7.34
C ASP A 72 8.66 9.11 -6.86
N MET A 73 9.28 10.23 -7.22
CA MET A 73 8.88 11.56 -6.78
C MET A 73 7.47 11.92 -7.25
N LYS A 74 7.13 11.61 -8.49
CA LYS A 74 5.80 11.90 -9.03
C LYS A 74 4.72 11.10 -8.31
N LYS A 75 4.98 9.84 -8.03
CA LYS A 75 4.07 8.98 -7.29
C LYS A 75 3.83 9.52 -5.87
N ARG A 76 4.89 9.98 -5.22
CA ARG A 76 4.79 10.60 -3.89
C ARG A 76 3.92 11.85 -3.93
N GLN A 77 4.14 12.73 -4.93
CA GLN A 77 3.35 13.94 -5.10
C GLN A 77 1.87 13.61 -5.30
N ASN A 78 1.57 12.63 -6.15
CA ASN A 78 0.20 12.22 -6.42
C ASN A 78 -0.49 11.65 -5.19
N LEU A 79 0.21 10.82 -4.41
CA LEU A 79 -0.31 10.30 -3.15
C LEU A 79 -0.61 11.43 -2.16
N THR A 80 0.32 12.37 -2.03
CA THR A 80 0.16 13.51 -1.14
C THR A 80 -1.04 14.36 -1.55
N LEU A 81 -1.19 14.65 -2.84
CA LEU A 81 -2.32 15.43 -3.34
C LEU A 81 -3.64 14.72 -3.13
N CYS A 82 -3.66 13.40 -3.34
CA CYS A 82 -4.86 12.60 -3.10
C CYS A 82 -5.25 12.65 -1.62
N ALA A 83 -4.28 12.49 -0.73
CA ALA A 83 -4.51 12.56 0.72
C ALA A 83 -5.04 13.93 1.13
N GLU A 84 -4.42 15.00 0.65
CA GLU A 84 -4.85 16.37 0.95
C GLU A 84 -6.29 16.62 0.50
N GLU A 85 -6.64 16.18 -0.71
CA GLU A 85 -7.99 16.36 -1.24
C GLU A 85 -9.01 15.53 -0.45
N TYR A 86 -8.67 14.31 -0.08
CA TYR A 86 -9.53 13.48 0.77
C TYR A 86 -9.78 14.15 2.12
N LEU A 87 -8.73 14.66 2.75
CA LEU A 87 -8.83 15.33 4.05
C LEU A 87 -9.68 16.60 3.97
N ARG A 88 -9.56 17.34 2.88
CA ARG A 88 -10.36 18.55 2.65
C ARG A 88 -11.85 18.21 2.54
N ARG A 89 -12.18 17.13 1.83
CA ARG A 89 -13.57 16.72 1.58
C ARG A 89 -14.22 16.07 2.79
N ASN A 90 -13.48 15.24 3.52
CA ASN A 90 -14.07 14.40 4.56
C ASN A 90 -13.78 14.87 5.99
N LYS A 91 -12.75 15.67 6.18
CA LYS A 91 -12.38 16.29 7.46
C LYS A 91 -12.39 15.31 8.64
N PRO A 92 -11.71 14.18 8.56
CA PRO A 92 -11.62 13.28 9.69
C PRO A 92 -10.84 13.96 10.82
N ASN A 93 -11.26 13.78 12.06
CA ASN A 93 -10.55 14.34 13.20
C ASN A 93 -9.44 13.38 13.63
N LYS A 94 -8.47 13.16 12.74
CA LYS A 94 -7.41 12.17 12.92
C LYS A 94 -6.13 12.67 12.28
N LYS A 95 -4.99 12.19 12.80
CA LYS A 95 -3.68 12.54 12.24
C LYS A 95 -3.45 11.76 10.96
N PRO A 96 -3.16 12.40 9.83
CA PRO A 96 -2.88 11.71 8.59
C PRO A 96 -1.46 11.17 8.55
N ARG A 97 -1.29 10.06 7.85
CA ARG A 97 0.02 9.45 7.60
C ARG A 97 0.00 8.76 6.25
N ILE A 98 1.11 8.86 5.52
CA ILE A 98 1.26 8.17 4.24
C ILE A 98 2.25 7.04 4.43
N ASP A 99 1.78 5.81 4.17
CA ASP A 99 2.57 4.59 4.37
C ASP A 99 2.74 3.86 3.04
N VAL A 100 3.80 3.09 2.95
CA VAL A 100 4.03 2.15 1.85
C VAL A 100 4.08 0.74 2.42
N ILE A 101 3.37 -0.18 1.78
CA ILE A 101 3.45 -1.60 2.11
C ILE A 101 3.99 -2.34 0.89
N GLU A 102 5.13 -3.00 1.04
CA GLU A 102 5.66 -3.89 0.02
C GLU A 102 5.26 -5.33 0.34
N VAL A 103 4.72 -6.01 -0.66
CA VAL A 103 4.24 -7.39 -0.52
C VAL A 103 5.03 -8.25 -1.51
N TYR A 104 5.77 -9.23 -1.01
CA TYR A 104 6.55 -10.16 -1.82
C TYR A 104 5.79 -11.47 -1.95
N LEU A 105 5.41 -11.80 -3.19
CA LEU A 105 4.59 -12.96 -3.50
C LEU A 105 5.36 -13.96 -4.36
N ARG A 106 4.97 -15.23 -4.24
CA ARG A 106 5.40 -16.28 -5.17
C ARG A 106 4.20 -17.14 -5.51
N GLN A 107 4.29 -17.86 -6.63
CA GLN A 107 3.24 -18.78 -7.03
C GLN A 107 3.59 -20.18 -6.58
N MET A 108 2.60 -20.87 -5.99
CA MET A 108 2.68 -22.26 -5.62
C MET A 108 1.42 -22.97 -6.10
N SER A 109 1.57 -23.91 -7.01
CA SER A 109 0.44 -24.68 -7.56
C SER A 109 -0.69 -23.79 -8.09
N GLY A 110 -0.31 -22.71 -8.79
CA GLY A 110 -1.27 -21.77 -9.38
C GLY A 110 -1.86 -20.76 -8.41
N VAL A 111 -1.45 -20.77 -7.15
CA VAL A 111 -1.94 -19.86 -6.12
C VAL A 111 -0.84 -18.89 -5.72
N CYS A 112 -1.19 -17.61 -5.55
CA CYS A 112 -0.28 -16.62 -5.00
C CYS A 112 -0.20 -16.75 -3.48
N VAL A 113 1.01 -16.90 -2.98
CA VAL A 113 1.26 -16.96 -1.55
C VAL A 113 2.32 -15.93 -1.16
N LEU A 114 2.29 -15.52 0.10
CA LEU A 114 3.32 -14.63 0.63
C LEU A 114 4.64 -15.39 0.68
N SER A 115 5.69 -14.80 0.10
CA SER A 115 7.02 -15.43 0.10
C SER A 115 7.72 -15.26 1.44
N ASP A 116 8.90 -15.89 1.58
CA ASP A 116 9.71 -15.76 2.79
C ASP A 116 10.17 -14.32 3.04
N LYS A 117 10.26 -13.49 1.99
CA LYS A 117 10.55 -12.06 2.14
C LYS A 117 9.41 -11.31 2.80
N GLY A 118 8.18 -11.83 2.68
CA GLY A 118 7.03 -11.37 3.42
C GLY A 118 6.49 -10.00 3.03
N LEU A 119 6.00 -9.31 4.03
CA LEU A 119 5.38 -8.00 3.88
C LEU A 119 6.20 -6.99 4.70
N HIS A 120 6.49 -5.84 4.09
CA HIS A 120 7.22 -4.76 4.75
C HIS A 120 6.36 -3.51 4.80
N HIS A 121 6.05 -3.07 6.01
CA HIS A 121 5.25 -1.87 6.24
C HIS A 121 6.17 -0.72 6.60
N ILE A 122 6.28 0.26 5.71
CA ILE A 122 7.08 1.45 5.91
C ILE A 122 6.15 2.58 6.34
N GLU A 123 6.15 2.87 7.63
CA GLU A 123 5.32 3.92 8.19
C GLU A 123 5.91 5.28 7.90
N ASN A 124 5.03 6.25 7.64
CA ASN A 124 5.41 7.64 7.43
C ASN A 124 6.50 7.76 6.35
N ALA A 125 6.27 7.07 5.22
CA ALA A 125 7.29 6.81 4.21
C ALA A 125 7.83 8.07 3.52
N PHE A 126 7.10 9.20 3.57
CA PHE A 126 7.44 10.41 2.81
C PHE A 126 7.79 11.61 3.71
N PHE A 127 7.94 11.39 4.97
CA PHE A 127 8.24 12.46 5.91
C PHE A 127 9.44 12.17 6.76
#